data_f4314ae298524bbc86c43b25cff46064
#
_entry.id   f4314ae298524bbc86c43b25cff46064
#
_cell.length_a   1.000
_cell.length_b   1.000
_cell.length_c   1.000
_cell.angle_alpha   90.00
_cell.angle_beta   90.00
_cell.angle_gamma   90.00
#
_symmetry.space_group_name_H-M   'P 1'
#
loop_
_entity.id
_entity.type
_entity.pdbx_description
1 polymer ?
#
loop_
_entity_poly.entity_id
_entity_poly.type
_entity_poly.pdbx_seq_one_letter_code
_entity_poly.pdbx_strand_id
1 'polypeptide(L)'
;MDFFNPAERKALQWIVLGHGEAGRIEAQLLGAWLISRRYGREDFLTTFEVARDPRHRLSARPLVGDAWAHVRGLEHGMTFLLWADEDGYLTSLEGASFGEDISAIEFGKVDIEIYPTPEGDLDAFEPLPPSWRRS
;
A
#
# COMPACT_ATOMS: atom_id res chain seq x y z
N MET A 1 5.27 -4.97 -12.83
CA MET A 1 4.24 -4.19 -12.11
C MET A 1 2.98 -3.93 -12.93
N ASP A 2 2.82 -4.62 -14.04
CA ASP A 2 1.72 -4.28 -14.98
C ASP A 2 0.34 -4.60 -14.44
N PHE A 3 0.24 -5.55 -13.50
CA PHE A 3 -1.06 -5.94 -12.95
C PHE A 3 -1.57 -5.01 -11.83
N PHE A 4 -0.71 -4.17 -11.27
CA PHE A 4 -1.15 -3.25 -10.23
C PHE A 4 -2.04 -2.15 -10.83
N ASN A 5 -3.15 -1.85 -10.16
CA ASN A 5 -4.02 -0.76 -10.58
C ASN A 5 -3.39 0.60 -10.19
N PRO A 6 -3.94 1.72 -10.69
CA PRO A 6 -3.35 3.04 -10.41
C PRO A 6 -3.23 3.37 -8.93
N ALA A 7 -4.21 2.99 -8.12
CA ALA A 7 -4.15 3.24 -6.68
C ALA A 7 -3.02 2.46 -6.02
N GLU A 8 -2.89 1.18 -6.38
CA GLU A 8 -1.81 0.33 -5.89
C GLU A 8 -0.44 0.87 -6.29
N ARG A 9 -0.31 1.31 -7.55
CA ARG A 9 0.96 1.87 -8.04
C ARG A 9 1.37 3.11 -7.27
N LYS A 10 0.43 4.02 -7.01
CA LYS A 10 0.73 5.22 -6.23
C LYS A 10 1.17 4.87 -4.81
N ALA A 11 0.48 3.94 -4.17
CA ALA A 11 0.83 3.51 -2.82
C ALA A 11 2.23 2.88 -2.79
N LEU A 12 2.52 2.01 -3.75
CA LEU A 12 3.84 1.37 -3.84
C LEU A 12 4.94 2.39 -4.10
N GLN A 13 4.71 3.34 -4.98
CA GLN A 13 5.68 4.40 -5.26
C GLN A 13 5.98 5.21 -3.99
N TRP A 14 4.96 5.53 -3.22
CA TRP A 14 5.14 6.25 -1.97
C TRP A 14 5.95 5.44 -0.95
N ILE A 15 5.61 4.16 -0.79
CA ILE A 15 6.32 3.28 0.13
C ILE A 15 7.80 3.18 -0.24
N VAL A 16 8.07 3.02 -1.53
CA VAL A 16 9.45 2.90 -2.03
C VAL A 16 10.22 4.19 -1.84
N LEU A 17 9.59 5.34 -2.08
CA LEU A 17 10.26 6.64 -2.14
C LEU A 17 11.08 6.95 -0.89
N GLY A 18 10.56 6.64 0.28
CA GLY A 18 11.25 6.95 1.53
C GLY A 18 11.88 5.74 2.21
N HIS A 19 11.94 4.61 1.53
CA HIS A 19 12.38 3.36 2.16
C HIS A 19 13.89 3.17 2.06
N GLY A 20 14.51 2.73 3.17
CA GLY A 20 15.94 2.47 3.19
C GLY A 20 16.39 1.34 2.27
N GLU A 21 15.47 0.45 1.88
CA GLU A 21 15.74 -0.66 0.97
C GLU A 21 14.99 -0.50 -0.37
N ALA A 22 14.78 0.73 -0.79
CA ALA A 22 14.01 1.06 -1.99
C ALA A 22 14.45 0.26 -3.24
N GLY A 23 15.74 0.17 -3.47
CA GLY A 23 16.25 -0.55 -4.64
C GLY A 23 15.91 -2.03 -4.63
N ARG A 24 15.91 -2.65 -3.46
CA ARG A 24 15.55 -4.08 -3.32
C ARG A 24 14.05 -4.28 -3.52
N ILE A 25 13.23 -3.37 -2.99
CA ILE A 25 11.79 -3.43 -3.19
C ILE A 25 11.47 -3.30 -4.68
N GLU A 26 12.04 -2.30 -5.34
CA GLU A 26 11.82 -2.10 -6.77
C GLU A 26 12.25 -3.32 -7.59
N ALA A 27 13.40 -3.90 -7.27
CA ALA A 27 13.90 -5.07 -7.97
C ALA A 27 12.93 -6.26 -7.84
N GLN A 28 12.37 -6.46 -6.64
CA GLN A 28 11.38 -7.53 -6.44
C GLN A 28 10.10 -7.25 -7.20
N LEU A 29 9.61 -6.00 -7.16
CA LEU A 29 8.36 -5.65 -7.83
C LEU A 29 8.46 -5.73 -9.34
N LEU A 30 9.63 -5.46 -9.90
CA LEU A 30 9.83 -5.45 -11.33
C LEU A 30 9.49 -6.79 -11.99
N GLY A 31 9.82 -7.88 -11.33
CA GLY A 31 9.55 -9.23 -11.84
C GLY A 31 8.33 -9.90 -11.22
N ALA A 32 7.52 -9.17 -10.48
CA ALA A 32 6.38 -9.74 -9.78
C ALA A 32 5.27 -10.16 -10.72
N TRP A 33 4.51 -11.20 -10.32
CA TRP A 33 3.32 -11.63 -11.06
C TRP A 33 2.16 -11.87 -10.10
N LEU A 34 0.96 -11.56 -10.59
CA LEU A 34 -0.26 -11.63 -9.79
C LEU A 34 -0.66 -13.07 -9.53
N ILE A 35 -1.01 -13.36 -8.28
CA ILE A 35 -1.62 -14.63 -7.88
C ILE A 35 -3.13 -14.44 -7.75
N SER A 36 -3.56 -13.46 -6.95
CA SER A 36 -4.99 -13.21 -6.74
C SER A 36 -5.23 -11.79 -6.24
N ARG A 37 -6.44 -11.31 -6.44
CA ARG A 37 -6.91 -10.06 -5.84
C ARG A 37 -8.28 -10.33 -5.23
N ARG A 38 -8.39 -10.12 -3.93
CA ARG A 38 -9.61 -10.40 -3.19
C ARG A 38 -10.09 -9.13 -2.52
N TYR A 39 -11.38 -8.86 -2.68
CA TYR A 39 -12.03 -7.69 -2.08
C TYR A 39 -12.94 -8.15 -0.96
N GLY A 40 -12.73 -7.60 0.23
CA GLY A 40 -13.68 -7.66 1.32
C GLY A 40 -14.54 -6.41 1.34
N ARG A 41 -15.34 -6.28 2.36
CA ARG A 41 -16.19 -5.10 2.51
C ARG A 41 -15.39 -3.86 2.88
N GLU A 42 -14.34 -4.02 3.67
CA GLU A 42 -13.55 -2.90 4.21
C GLU A 42 -12.10 -2.95 3.78
N ASP A 43 -11.70 -3.98 3.06
CA ASP A 43 -10.31 -4.16 2.65
C ASP A 43 -10.20 -4.92 1.34
N PHE A 44 -9.00 -4.92 0.80
CA PHE A 44 -8.65 -5.81 -0.30
C PHE A 44 -7.23 -6.34 -0.09
N LEU A 45 -6.94 -7.47 -0.73
CA LEU A 45 -5.61 -8.07 -0.67
C LEU A 45 -5.19 -8.48 -2.08
N THR A 46 -4.11 -7.90 -2.55
CA THR A 46 -3.48 -8.27 -3.82
C THR A 46 -2.27 -9.13 -3.51
N THR A 47 -2.38 -10.41 -3.80
CA THR A 47 -1.32 -11.39 -3.57
C THR A 47 -0.53 -11.60 -4.85
N PHE A 48 0.79 -11.59 -4.73
CA PHE A 48 1.67 -11.77 -5.87
C PHE A 48 2.91 -12.54 -5.45
N GLU A 49 3.67 -13.00 -6.41
CA GLU A 49 4.96 -13.64 -6.17
C GLU A 49 6.05 -12.84 -6.87
N VAL A 50 7.25 -12.96 -6.33
CA VAL A 50 8.45 -12.31 -6.85
C VAL A 50 9.54 -13.36 -7.04
N ALA A 51 10.51 -13.06 -7.88
CA ALA A 51 11.68 -13.91 -8.01
C ALA A 51 12.44 -13.93 -6.69
N ARG A 52 12.84 -15.13 -6.25
CA ARG A 52 13.54 -15.30 -4.97
C ARG A 52 15.04 -15.18 -5.16
N ASP A 53 15.48 -13.96 -5.40
CA ASP A 53 16.89 -13.63 -5.59
C ASP A 53 17.45 -13.12 -4.24
N PRO A 54 18.42 -13.84 -3.66
CA PRO A 54 18.98 -13.46 -2.37
C PRO A 54 19.57 -12.04 -2.32
N ARG A 55 19.97 -11.50 -3.47
CA ARG A 55 20.50 -10.13 -3.55
C ARG A 55 19.43 -9.09 -3.23
N HIS A 56 18.16 -9.44 -3.36
CA HIS A 56 17.06 -8.51 -3.18
C HIS A 56 16.22 -8.80 -1.93
N ARG A 57 16.71 -9.66 -1.05
CA ARG A 57 16.02 -9.95 0.22
C ARG A 57 15.93 -8.69 1.07
N LEU A 58 14.78 -8.52 1.72
CA LEU A 58 14.51 -7.37 2.58
C LEU A 58 14.77 -7.72 4.05
N SER A 59 15.28 -6.75 4.78
CA SER A 59 15.39 -6.84 6.23
C SER A 59 14.07 -6.51 6.91
N ALA A 60 13.32 -5.54 6.34
CA ALA A 60 12.02 -5.13 6.87
C ALA A 60 10.99 -6.21 6.55
N ARG A 61 10.42 -6.81 7.60
CA ARG A 61 9.38 -7.85 7.49
C ARG A 61 8.79 -8.12 8.86
N PRO A 62 7.54 -8.60 8.99
CA PRO A 62 6.62 -8.88 7.88
C PRO A 62 6.08 -7.62 7.20
N LEU A 63 5.96 -6.52 7.90
CA LEU A 63 5.50 -5.25 7.32
C LEU A 63 6.70 -4.50 6.75
N VAL A 64 6.71 -4.33 5.43
CA VAL A 64 7.81 -3.66 4.74
C VAL A 64 7.61 -2.15 4.76
N GLY A 65 6.39 -1.70 4.58
CA GLY A 65 6.09 -0.29 4.59
C GLY A 65 4.59 -0.06 4.45
N ASP A 66 4.20 1.20 4.67
CA ASP A 66 2.80 1.58 4.57
C ASP A 66 2.67 2.96 3.91
N ALA A 67 1.46 3.24 3.47
CA ALA A 67 1.07 4.55 2.97
C ALA A 67 -0.35 4.81 3.38
N TRP A 68 -0.64 6.04 3.79
CA TRP A 68 -2.00 6.46 4.04
C TRP A 68 -2.48 7.32 2.88
N ALA A 69 -3.70 7.08 2.42
CA ALA A 69 -4.23 7.79 1.27
C ALA A 69 -5.62 8.35 1.54
N HIS A 70 -5.85 9.56 1.05
CA HIS A 70 -7.20 10.08 0.89
C HIS A 70 -7.78 9.47 -0.38
N VAL A 71 -8.93 8.82 -0.26
CA VAL A 71 -9.58 8.12 -1.37
C VAL A 71 -10.95 8.73 -1.60
N ARG A 72 -11.22 9.14 -2.82
CA ARG A 72 -12.54 9.68 -3.16
C ARG A 72 -13.61 8.64 -2.86
N GLY A 73 -14.62 9.03 -2.09
CA GLY A 73 -15.70 8.15 -1.66
C GLY A 73 -15.53 7.62 -0.25
N LEU A 74 -14.38 7.85 0.39
CA LEU A 74 -14.15 7.46 1.78
C LEU A 74 -13.90 8.70 2.63
N GLU A 75 -14.57 8.76 3.77
CA GLU A 75 -14.44 9.87 4.69
C GLU A 75 -13.09 9.86 5.42
N HIS A 76 -12.61 8.66 5.78
CA HIS A 76 -11.42 8.51 6.63
C HIS A 76 -10.21 7.97 5.87
N GLY A 77 -10.29 7.84 4.56
CA GLY A 77 -9.17 7.34 3.76
C GLY A 77 -8.90 5.85 3.91
N MET A 78 -7.74 5.45 3.45
CA MET A 78 -7.28 4.06 3.53
C MET A 78 -5.82 4.01 3.90
N THR A 79 -5.42 2.91 4.52
CA THR A 79 -4.01 2.56 4.65
C THR A 79 -3.67 1.45 3.66
N PHE A 80 -2.48 1.53 3.09
CA PHE A 80 -1.92 0.50 2.21
C PHE A 80 -0.71 -0.10 2.90
N LEU A 81 -0.66 -1.42 2.95
CA LEU A 81 0.37 -2.15 3.69
C LEU A 81 1.07 -3.12 2.76
N LEU A 82 2.38 -3.02 2.67
CA LEU A 82 3.19 -3.91 1.85
C LEU A 82 3.83 -4.96 2.75
N TRP A 83 3.55 -6.23 2.44
CA TRP A 83 3.94 -7.36 3.28
C TRP A 83 5.01 -8.21 2.62
N ALA A 84 5.88 -8.79 3.44
CA ALA A 84 6.89 -9.75 3.01
C ALA A 84 6.83 -11.01 3.89
N ASP A 85 7.36 -12.11 3.37
CA ASP A 85 7.47 -13.34 4.13
C ASP A 85 8.69 -13.33 5.07
N GLU A 86 8.88 -14.43 5.78
CA GLU A 86 9.98 -14.56 6.75
C GLU A 86 11.36 -14.45 6.10
N ASP A 87 11.45 -14.75 4.82
CA ASP A 87 12.72 -14.72 4.09
C ASP A 87 13.00 -13.36 3.44
N GLY A 88 12.08 -12.40 3.59
CA GLY A 88 12.29 -11.05 3.08
C GLY A 88 11.85 -10.86 1.63
N TYR A 89 10.94 -11.71 1.13
CA TYR A 89 10.37 -11.56 -0.21
C TYR A 89 8.94 -11.08 -0.12
N LEU A 90 8.60 -10.11 -0.97
CA LEU A 90 7.26 -9.51 -0.97
C LEU A 90 6.20 -10.55 -1.32
N THR A 91 5.06 -10.45 -0.64
CA THR A 91 3.95 -11.39 -0.82
C THR A 91 2.64 -10.72 -1.20
N SER A 92 2.37 -9.52 -0.70
CA SER A 92 1.07 -8.91 -0.92
C SER A 92 1.06 -7.42 -0.62
N LEU A 93 0.10 -6.75 -1.22
CA LEU A 93 -0.28 -5.39 -0.89
C LEU A 93 -1.72 -5.40 -0.40
N GLU A 94 -1.92 -4.92 0.80
CA GLU A 94 -3.23 -4.82 1.43
C GLU A 94 -3.69 -3.37 1.44
N GLY A 95 -4.96 -3.14 1.11
CA GLY A 95 -5.59 -1.84 1.32
C GLY A 95 -6.72 -2.01 2.31
N ALA A 96 -6.77 -1.17 3.34
CA ALA A 96 -7.80 -1.27 4.37
C ALA A 96 -8.38 0.10 4.68
N SER A 97 -9.69 0.19 4.69
CA SER A 97 -10.39 1.38 5.16
C SER A 97 -10.46 1.36 6.69
N PHE A 98 -10.96 2.44 7.25
CA PHE A 98 -11.16 2.55 8.70
C PHE A 98 -12.63 2.28 9.03
N GLY A 99 -13.11 1.10 8.68
CA GLY A 99 -14.46 0.67 8.96
C GLY A 99 -15.49 1.05 7.89
N GLU A 100 -15.06 1.65 6.80
CA GLU A 100 -15.96 2.06 5.72
C GLU A 100 -16.05 1.00 4.63
N ASP A 101 -17.23 0.92 4.01
CA ASP A 101 -17.49 -0.02 2.94
C ASP A 101 -16.81 0.45 1.66
N ILE A 102 -15.93 -0.37 1.09
CA ILE A 102 -15.20 -0.05 -0.13
C ILE A 102 -15.78 -0.69 -1.38
N SER A 103 -16.91 -1.41 -1.26
CA SER A 103 -17.45 -2.20 -2.38
C SER A 103 -17.84 -1.36 -3.59
N ALA A 104 -18.18 -0.08 -3.40
CA ALA A 104 -18.53 0.81 -4.50
C ALA A 104 -17.35 1.51 -5.15
N ILE A 105 -16.13 1.31 -4.65
CA ILE A 105 -14.95 2.01 -5.15
C ILE A 105 -14.31 1.22 -6.27
N GLU A 106 -14.13 1.88 -7.41
CA GLU A 106 -13.43 1.31 -8.56
C GLU A 106 -11.97 1.72 -8.51
N PHE A 107 -11.13 0.91 -7.89
CA PHE A 107 -9.72 1.26 -7.66
C PHE A 107 -8.91 1.45 -8.93
N GLY A 108 -9.38 0.96 -10.06
CA GLY A 108 -8.74 1.21 -11.35
C GLY A 108 -8.98 2.61 -11.88
N LYS A 109 -9.94 3.35 -11.32
CA LYS A 109 -10.36 4.66 -11.81
C LYS A 109 -10.32 5.75 -10.74
N VAL A 110 -10.28 5.38 -9.47
CA VAL A 110 -10.34 6.35 -8.38
C VAL A 110 -9.02 7.09 -8.23
N ASP A 111 -9.11 8.39 -8.01
CA ASP A 111 -7.94 9.16 -7.63
C ASP A 111 -7.67 8.99 -6.15
N ILE A 112 -6.41 8.84 -5.82
CA ILE A 112 -5.97 8.84 -4.43
C ILE A 112 -4.88 9.89 -4.25
N GLU A 113 -4.83 10.46 -3.06
CA GLU A 113 -3.78 11.35 -2.64
C GLU A 113 -3.05 10.69 -1.48
N ILE A 114 -1.74 10.57 -1.60
CA ILE A 114 -0.93 9.89 -0.59
C ILE A 114 -0.39 10.91 0.40
N TYR A 115 -0.49 10.57 1.68
CA TYR A 115 0.04 11.39 2.76
C TYR A 115 0.96 10.57 3.64
N PRO A 116 1.86 11.21 4.40
CA PRO A 116 2.59 10.51 5.45
C PRO A 116 1.64 9.85 6.44
N THR A 117 2.10 8.80 7.12
CA THR A 117 1.24 8.10 8.07
C THR A 117 0.83 9.02 9.23
N PRO A 118 -0.37 8.82 9.79
CA PRO A 118 -0.84 9.66 10.89
C PRO A 118 0.07 9.65 12.13
N GLU A 119 0.78 8.56 12.33
CA GLU A 119 1.66 8.39 13.49
C GLU A 119 2.94 9.24 13.41
N GLY A 120 3.22 9.80 12.22
CA GLY A 120 4.41 10.60 12.03
C GLY A 120 4.32 11.95 12.73
N ASP A 121 3.69 12.89 12.10
CA ASP A 121 3.55 14.25 12.62
C ASP A 121 2.21 14.81 12.16
N LEU A 122 1.20 14.66 12.99
CA LEU A 122 -0.15 15.08 12.66
C LEU A 122 -0.25 16.59 12.42
N ASP A 123 0.59 17.38 13.05
CA ASP A 123 0.55 18.84 12.87
C ASP A 123 1.04 19.23 11.47
N ALA A 124 1.83 18.41 10.84
CA ALA A 124 2.30 18.63 9.47
C ALA A 124 1.26 18.27 8.42
N PHE A 125 0.12 17.69 8.81
CA PHE A 125 -0.88 17.17 7.88
C PHE A 125 -2.10 18.06 7.77
N GLU A 126 -1.89 19.37 7.76
CA GLU A 126 -2.97 20.34 7.70
C GLU A 126 -3.93 20.14 6.52
N PRO A 127 -3.49 19.72 5.32
CA PRO A 127 -4.43 19.48 4.24
C PRO A 127 -5.33 18.27 4.46
N LEU A 128 -5.04 17.43 5.46
CA LEU A 128 -5.82 16.23 5.71
C LEU A 128 -7.20 16.57 6.24
N PRO A 129 -8.23 15.81 5.85
CA PRO A 129 -9.57 16.03 6.41
C PRO A 129 -9.54 15.90 7.92
N PRO A 130 -10.22 16.79 8.66
CA PRO A 130 -10.26 16.72 10.12
C PRO A 130 -10.79 15.40 10.65
N SER A 131 -11.75 14.78 9.97
CA SER A 131 -12.29 13.49 10.36
C SER A 131 -11.21 12.41 10.34
N TRP A 132 -10.32 12.44 9.36
CA TRP A 132 -9.22 11.51 9.29
C TRP A 132 -8.23 11.70 10.44
N ARG A 133 -7.93 12.95 10.76
CA ARG A 133 -6.97 13.25 11.82
C ARG A 133 -7.38 12.70 13.19
N ARG A 134 -8.66 12.45 13.37
CA ARG A 134 -9.23 11.98 14.64
C ARG A 134 -9.54 10.49 14.64
N SER A 135 -9.33 9.85 13.53
CA SER A 135 -9.65 8.42 13.38
C SER A 135 -8.64 7.50 14.01
#